data_27c38b1a2130e2c3faebe1b444d698f5
#
_entry.id   27c38b1a2130e2c3faebe1b444d698f5
#
_cell.length_a   1.000
_cell.length_b   1.000
_cell.length_c   1.000
_cell.angle_alpha   90.00
_cell.angle_beta   90.00
_cell.angle_gamma   90.00
#
_symmetry.space_group_name_H-M   'P 1'
#
loop_
_entity.id
_entity.type
_entity.pdbx_description
1 polymer ?
#
loop_
_entity_poly.entity_id
_entity_poly.type
_entity_poly.pdbx_seq_one_letter_code
_entity_poly.pdbx_strand_id
1 'polypeptide(L)'
;MVAATKKKRPMKLTNDNYYSHDTDFQYLSKSVFAMFENCEASAMAQLKDEWKPQPKQNGQPDPLIFGNFIHSYFQGEEAHKDFLKDKDVQKEVYKYGNPEKGFKKAYSKSGEATSIIDKLGLNGRFNYYYKPQQPESKEIIVTGQIDGYWWKGKIDSLNLDKNYFCDLKTTKDIHAANWIKDGDYNVKTNFVEAYGYYMQMAIYQELIKQTFGKECLPLMFVVSKQSVPEVANLVFDRRNPDINYLMNGAMDKVKELQPHIWRVMMGEEKPKECGKCEYCRYSINDPEFILPTQIEV
;
A
#
# COMPACT_ATOMS: atom_id res chain seq x y z
N MET A 1 13.91 21.46 23.89
CA MET A 1 13.11 21.88 22.70
C MET A 1 14.08 22.02 21.54
N VAL A 2 14.19 21.02 20.68
CA VAL A 2 14.96 21.14 19.44
C VAL A 2 14.06 21.88 18.46
N ALA A 3 14.53 23.05 18.00
CA ALA A 3 13.80 23.85 17.02
C ALA A 3 13.56 23.02 15.78
N ALA A 4 12.29 22.80 15.44
CA ALA A 4 11.90 22.18 14.18
C ALA A 4 12.39 23.09 13.05
N THR A 5 13.52 22.73 12.45
CA THR A 5 13.97 23.35 11.20
C THR A 5 12.85 23.12 10.19
N LYS A 6 12.21 24.22 9.74
CA LYS A 6 11.20 24.18 8.67
C LYS A 6 11.83 23.48 7.47
N LYS A 7 11.49 22.19 7.26
CA LYS A 7 12.00 21.43 6.14
C LYS A 7 11.59 22.12 4.84
N LYS A 8 12.54 22.30 3.93
CA LYS A 8 12.29 22.89 2.60
C LYS A 8 11.10 22.16 1.95
N ARG A 9 10.22 22.91 1.26
CA ARG A 9 9.11 22.31 0.51
C ARG A 9 9.68 21.30 -0.49
N PRO A 10 9.22 20.05 -0.48
CA PRO A 10 9.73 19.03 -1.39
C PRO A 10 9.30 19.28 -2.84
N MET A 11 9.86 18.50 -3.76
CA MET A 11 9.53 18.53 -5.19
C MET A 11 8.02 18.33 -5.41
N LYS A 12 7.46 19.07 -6.37
CA LYS A 12 6.07 18.86 -6.77
C LYS A 12 5.88 17.47 -7.38
N LEU A 13 4.92 16.73 -6.88
CA LEU A 13 4.59 15.40 -7.41
C LEU A 13 3.71 15.49 -8.64
N THR A 14 3.98 14.59 -9.58
CA THR A 14 3.22 14.30 -10.79
C THR A 14 3.04 12.79 -10.92
N ASN A 15 2.22 12.32 -11.86
CA ASN A 15 2.10 10.88 -12.10
C ASN A 15 3.43 10.24 -12.54
N ASP A 16 4.29 10.99 -13.23
CA ASP A 16 5.56 10.48 -13.74
C ASP A 16 6.62 10.30 -12.65
N ASN A 17 6.59 11.12 -11.59
CA ASN A 17 7.60 11.07 -10.53
C ASN A 17 7.09 10.51 -9.19
N TYR A 18 5.79 10.21 -9.06
CA TYR A 18 5.20 9.77 -7.79
C TYR A 18 5.89 8.53 -7.19
N TYR A 19 6.28 7.59 -8.05
CA TYR A 19 6.95 6.33 -7.65
C TYR A 19 8.46 6.39 -7.77
N SER A 20 9.06 7.55 -8.06
CA SER A 20 10.51 7.71 -8.10
C SER A 20 11.09 7.69 -6.68
N HIS A 21 12.19 6.95 -6.48
CA HIS A 21 12.91 6.91 -5.20
C HIS A 21 13.38 8.29 -4.74
N ASP A 22 13.68 9.22 -5.66
CA ASP A 22 14.01 10.62 -5.31
C ASP A 22 12.90 11.30 -4.54
N THR A 23 11.64 10.94 -4.79
CA THR A 23 10.50 11.47 -4.05
C THR A 23 10.29 10.75 -2.72
N ASP A 24 10.68 9.49 -2.58
CA ASP A 24 10.61 8.75 -1.33
C ASP A 24 11.55 9.32 -0.26
N PHE A 25 12.71 9.88 -0.66
CA PHE A 25 13.60 10.62 0.25
C PHE A 25 13.10 12.03 0.62
N GLN A 26 11.99 12.48 0.05
CA GLN A 26 11.39 13.80 0.33
C GLN A 26 10.01 13.69 0.99
N TYR A 27 9.33 12.57 0.78
CA TYR A 27 7.99 12.30 1.31
C TYR A 27 7.93 10.91 1.94
N LEU A 28 7.35 10.83 3.11
CA LEU A 28 6.86 9.56 3.61
C LEU A 28 5.60 9.15 2.85
N SER A 29 5.36 7.87 2.76
CA SER A 29 4.10 7.28 2.32
C SER A 29 3.75 6.10 3.21
N LYS A 30 2.49 5.65 3.18
CA LYS A 30 2.07 4.47 3.95
C LYS A 30 2.90 3.23 3.64
N SER A 31 3.24 3.02 2.38
CA SER A 31 4.05 1.86 1.96
C SER A 31 5.50 1.97 2.44
N VAL A 32 6.14 3.13 2.28
CA VAL A 32 7.51 3.36 2.77
C VAL A 32 7.54 3.20 4.30
N PHE A 33 6.60 3.82 5.02
CA PHE A 33 6.51 3.68 6.47
C PHE A 33 6.41 2.20 6.90
N ALA A 34 5.52 1.43 6.28
CA ALA A 34 5.37 0.00 6.57
C ALA A 34 6.63 -0.84 6.24
N MET A 35 7.39 -0.47 5.22
CA MET A 35 8.68 -1.12 4.94
C MET A 35 9.66 -0.94 6.10
N PHE A 36 9.75 0.27 6.66
CA PHE A 36 10.60 0.55 7.82
C PHE A 36 10.14 -0.15 9.10
N GLU A 37 8.83 -0.23 9.33
CA GLU A 37 8.28 -1.03 10.45
C GLU A 37 8.66 -2.51 10.36
N ASN A 38 8.73 -3.05 9.15
CA ASN A 38 9.10 -4.46 8.95
C ASN A 38 10.61 -4.70 9.11
N CYS A 39 11.45 -3.88 8.46
CA CYS A 39 12.91 -3.97 8.58
C CYS A 39 13.58 -2.74 7.96
N GLU A 40 14.20 -1.90 8.77
CA GLU A 40 14.84 -0.67 8.33
C GLU A 40 15.96 -0.91 7.30
N ALA A 41 16.80 -1.92 7.52
CA ALA A 41 17.88 -2.26 6.60
C ALA A 41 17.36 -2.71 5.22
N SER A 42 16.33 -3.54 5.20
CA SER A 42 15.64 -3.94 3.97
C SER A 42 14.98 -2.77 3.26
N ALA A 43 14.31 -1.87 4.02
CA ALA A 43 13.67 -0.69 3.48
C ALA A 43 14.69 0.25 2.81
N MET A 44 15.82 0.53 3.49
CA MET A 44 16.89 1.37 2.94
C MET A 44 17.51 0.79 1.69
N ALA A 45 17.81 -0.52 1.68
CA ALA A 45 18.37 -1.19 0.50
C ALA A 45 17.42 -1.14 -0.71
N GLN A 46 16.10 -1.26 -0.48
CA GLN A 46 15.10 -1.11 -1.53
C GLN A 46 15.01 0.33 -2.03
N LEU A 47 14.97 1.33 -1.15
CA LEU A 47 14.92 2.74 -1.54
C LEU A 47 16.16 3.21 -2.31
N LYS A 48 17.30 2.56 -2.09
CA LYS A 48 18.57 2.85 -2.80
C LYS A 48 18.77 1.99 -4.06
N ASP A 49 17.78 1.16 -4.44
CA ASP A 49 17.93 0.17 -5.52
C ASP A 49 19.11 -0.82 -5.35
N GLU A 50 19.61 -0.98 -4.12
CA GLU A 50 20.70 -1.91 -3.80
C GLU A 50 20.20 -3.36 -3.68
N TRP A 51 18.92 -3.55 -3.43
CA TRP A 51 18.28 -4.85 -3.30
C TRP A 51 16.81 -4.81 -3.65
N LYS A 52 16.31 -5.92 -4.21
CA LYS A 52 14.87 -6.12 -4.50
C LYS A 52 14.43 -7.50 -4.02
N PRO A 53 13.22 -7.62 -3.42
CA PRO A 53 12.65 -8.91 -3.06
C PRO A 53 12.63 -9.85 -4.27
N GLN A 54 12.97 -11.12 -4.05
CA GLN A 54 12.93 -12.10 -5.14
C GLN A 54 11.49 -12.43 -5.50
N PRO A 55 11.19 -12.59 -6.80
CA PRO A 55 9.87 -13.05 -7.23
C PRO A 55 9.52 -14.40 -6.59
N LYS A 56 8.32 -14.53 -6.08
CA LYS A 56 7.88 -15.81 -5.49
C LYS A 56 7.82 -16.91 -6.57
N GLN A 57 8.59 -17.97 -6.37
CA GLN A 57 8.70 -19.08 -7.33
C GLN A 57 7.53 -20.07 -7.30
N ASN A 58 6.41 -19.72 -6.71
CA ASN A 58 5.28 -20.64 -6.46
C ASN A 58 4.22 -20.68 -7.60
N GLY A 59 4.49 -20.04 -8.73
CA GLY A 59 3.55 -19.98 -9.86
C GLY A 59 2.30 -19.15 -9.62
N GLN A 60 2.19 -18.51 -8.47
CA GLN A 60 1.12 -17.55 -8.19
C GLN A 60 1.45 -16.18 -8.81
N PRO A 61 0.44 -15.42 -9.26
CA PRO A 61 0.66 -14.05 -9.71
C PRO A 61 1.36 -13.18 -8.69
N ASP A 62 2.21 -12.27 -9.17
CA ASP A 62 2.77 -11.23 -8.32
C ASP A 62 1.63 -10.41 -7.69
N PRO A 63 1.53 -10.33 -6.35
CA PRO A 63 0.40 -9.68 -5.70
C PRO A 63 0.24 -8.19 -6.03
N LEU A 64 1.36 -7.49 -6.27
CA LEU A 64 1.35 -6.07 -6.61
C LEU A 64 0.87 -5.86 -8.04
N ILE A 65 1.46 -6.59 -9.00
CA ILE A 65 1.05 -6.51 -10.42
C ILE A 65 -0.41 -6.97 -10.57
N PHE A 66 -0.82 -8.01 -9.88
CA PHE A 66 -2.20 -8.49 -9.89
C PHE A 66 -3.18 -7.43 -9.35
N GLY A 67 -2.86 -6.81 -8.22
CA GLY A 67 -3.65 -5.69 -7.67
C GLY A 67 -3.73 -4.53 -8.66
N ASN A 68 -2.60 -4.09 -9.20
CA ASN A 68 -2.53 -3.00 -10.15
C ASN A 68 -3.26 -3.29 -11.47
N PHE A 69 -3.32 -4.56 -11.91
CA PHE A 69 -4.13 -4.98 -13.05
C PHE A 69 -5.63 -4.69 -12.82
N ILE A 70 -6.14 -5.00 -11.62
CA ILE A 70 -7.53 -4.71 -11.26
C ILE A 70 -7.76 -3.20 -11.13
N HIS A 71 -6.84 -2.49 -10.46
CA HIS A 71 -6.91 -1.03 -10.30
C HIS A 71 -6.94 -0.31 -11.64
N SER A 72 -5.99 -0.59 -12.53
CA SER A 72 -5.90 0.05 -13.83
C SER A 72 -7.14 -0.20 -14.69
N TYR A 73 -7.74 -1.40 -14.61
CA TYR A 73 -8.99 -1.70 -15.30
C TYR A 73 -10.13 -0.76 -14.89
N PHE A 74 -10.27 -0.49 -13.58
CA PHE A 74 -11.31 0.40 -13.06
C PHE A 74 -10.92 1.88 -13.11
N GLN A 75 -9.67 2.20 -13.35
CA GLN A 75 -9.20 3.55 -13.63
C GLN A 75 -9.69 4.03 -15.00
N GLY A 76 -9.72 3.13 -15.99
CA GLY A 76 -10.21 3.38 -17.34
C GLY A 76 -9.47 2.64 -18.42
N GLU A 77 -10.03 2.59 -19.62
CA GLU A 77 -9.49 1.81 -20.73
C GLU A 77 -8.06 2.23 -21.13
N GLU A 78 -7.80 3.55 -21.19
CA GLU A 78 -6.47 4.05 -21.54
C GLU A 78 -5.45 3.75 -20.46
N ALA A 79 -5.79 3.98 -19.19
CA ALA A 79 -4.92 3.67 -18.07
C ALA A 79 -4.56 2.16 -18.03
N HIS A 80 -5.53 1.30 -18.30
CA HIS A 80 -5.29 -0.14 -18.37
C HIS A 80 -4.39 -0.52 -19.55
N LYS A 81 -4.59 0.10 -20.72
CA LYS A 81 -3.70 -0.11 -21.87
C LYS A 81 -2.28 0.36 -21.58
N ASP A 82 -2.12 1.50 -20.92
CA ASP A 82 -0.80 2.01 -20.57
C ASP A 82 -0.10 1.13 -19.52
N PHE A 83 -0.82 0.67 -18.52
CA PHE A 83 -0.31 -0.32 -17.55
C PHE A 83 0.21 -1.59 -18.26
N LEU A 84 -0.50 -2.09 -19.26
CA LEU A 84 -0.10 -3.28 -20.02
C LEU A 84 1.08 -3.06 -20.98
N LYS A 85 1.55 -1.82 -21.20
CA LYS A 85 2.75 -1.53 -22.00
C LYS A 85 4.05 -1.70 -21.21
N ASP A 86 4.00 -1.67 -19.88
CA ASP A 86 5.17 -1.86 -19.03
C ASP A 86 5.77 -3.25 -19.23
N LYS A 87 7.11 -3.31 -19.37
CA LYS A 87 7.80 -4.57 -19.71
C LYS A 87 7.76 -5.61 -18.58
N ASP A 88 7.77 -5.18 -17.33
CA ASP A 88 7.72 -6.11 -16.19
C ASP A 88 6.29 -6.60 -15.98
N VAL A 89 5.30 -5.75 -16.21
CA VAL A 89 3.89 -6.14 -16.30
C VAL A 89 3.68 -7.16 -17.42
N GLN A 90 4.25 -6.93 -18.61
CA GLN A 90 4.13 -7.88 -19.73
C GLN A 90 4.69 -9.26 -19.40
N LYS A 91 5.86 -9.32 -18.75
CA LYS A 91 6.44 -10.60 -18.29
C LYS A 91 5.54 -11.35 -17.33
N GLU A 92 4.85 -10.60 -16.45
CA GLU A 92 3.94 -11.20 -15.47
C GLU A 92 2.59 -11.61 -16.07
N VAL A 93 2.00 -10.78 -16.91
CA VAL A 93 0.62 -10.89 -17.36
C VAL A 93 0.46 -11.79 -18.60
N TYR A 94 1.41 -11.75 -19.53
CA TYR A 94 1.35 -12.49 -20.79
C TYR A 94 2.20 -13.76 -20.79
N LYS A 95 1.76 -14.74 -21.57
CA LYS A 95 2.53 -15.97 -21.82
C LYS A 95 3.85 -15.61 -22.49
N TYR A 96 4.95 -16.07 -21.91
CA TYR A 96 6.31 -15.79 -22.38
C TYR A 96 6.66 -14.27 -22.45
N GLY A 97 5.93 -13.43 -21.71
CA GLY A 97 6.10 -11.96 -21.76
C GLY A 97 5.68 -11.33 -23.09
N ASN A 98 4.94 -12.04 -23.94
CA ASN A 98 4.57 -11.60 -25.29
C ASN A 98 3.04 -11.41 -25.40
N PRO A 99 2.54 -10.17 -25.63
CA PRO A 99 1.11 -9.90 -25.79
C PRO A 99 0.43 -10.75 -26.89
N GLU A 100 1.13 -11.06 -27.99
CA GLU A 100 0.59 -11.88 -29.09
C GLU A 100 0.28 -13.33 -28.67
N LYS A 101 0.93 -13.83 -27.62
CA LYS A 101 0.70 -15.18 -27.07
C LYS A 101 -0.48 -15.23 -26.11
N GLY A 102 -1.10 -14.07 -25.83
CA GLY A 102 -2.25 -13.92 -24.95
C GLY A 102 -1.89 -14.00 -23.46
N PHE A 103 -2.89 -13.78 -22.64
CA PHE A 103 -2.77 -13.74 -21.20
C PHE A 103 -2.40 -15.08 -20.56
N LYS A 104 -1.63 -15.06 -19.46
CA LYS A 104 -1.52 -16.20 -18.55
C LYS A 104 -2.87 -16.52 -17.91
N LYS A 105 -3.03 -17.72 -17.36
CA LYS A 105 -4.30 -18.23 -16.83
C LYS A 105 -4.99 -17.25 -15.88
N ALA A 106 -4.26 -16.68 -14.93
CA ALA A 106 -4.82 -15.79 -13.91
C ALA A 106 -5.45 -14.50 -14.50
N TYR A 107 -4.94 -14.01 -15.63
CA TYR A 107 -5.38 -12.78 -16.31
C TYR A 107 -6.26 -13.05 -17.55
N SER A 108 -6.53 -14.30 -17.85
CA SER A 108 -7.35 -14.69 -19.01
C SER A 108 -8.84 -14.42 -18.79
N LYS A 109 -9.65 -14.51 -19.84
CA LYS A 109 -11.11 -14.32 -19.77
C LYS A 109 -11.83 -15.22 -18.76
N SER A 110 -11.27 -16.39 -18.43
CA SER A 110 -11.77 -17.30 -17.39
C SER A 110 -10.87 -17.33 -16.16
N GLY A 111 -10.00 -16.33 -16.02
CA GLY A 111 -9.02 -16.25 -14.94
C GLY A 111 -9.54 -15.55 -13.69
N GLU A 112 -8.72 -15.59 -12.68
CA GLU A 112 -9.00 -14.99 -11.36
C GLU A 112 -9.25 -13.48 -11.45
N ALA A 113 -8.44 -12.75 -12.25
CA ALA A 113 -8.59 -11.31 -12.42
C ALA A 113 -9.97 -10.95 -13.04
N THR A 114 -10.40 -11.68 -14.07
CA THR A 114 -11.71 -11.45 -14.70
C THR A 114 -12.86 -11.77 -13.74
N SER A 115 -12.76 -12.86 -12.98
CA SER A 115 -13.78 -13.19 -11.97
C SER A 115 -13.93 -12.10 -10.90
N ILE A 116 -12.83 -11.49 -10.49
CA ILE A 116 -12.82 -10.36 -9.56
C ILE A 116 -13.45 -9.11 -10.18
N ILE A 117 -13.07 -8.78 -11.42
CA ILE A 117 -13.63 -7.63 -12.16
C ILE A 117 -15.13 -7.78 -12.33
N ASP A 118 -15.60 -8.95 -12.73
CA ASP A 118 -17.02 -9.24 -12.92
C ASP A 118 -17.78 -9.12 -11.59
N LYS A 119 -17.20 -9.67 -10.50
CA LYS A 119 -17.80 -9.60 -9.17
C LYS A 119 -17.94 -8.15 -8.66
N LEU A 120 -16.90 -7.33 -8.84
CA LEU A 120 -16.95 -5.90 -8.52
C LEU A 120 -17.95 -5.17 -9.42
N GLY A 121 -18.01 -5.53 -10.70
CA GLY A 121 -18.96 -4.97 -11.67
C GLY A 121 -20.44 -5.20 -11.31
N LEU A 122 -20.73 -6.29 -10.58
CA LEU A 122 -22.07 -6.59 -10.06
C LEU A 122 -22.38 -5.90 -8.73
N ASN A 123 -21.38 -5.32 -8.04
CA ASN A 123 -21.59 -4.66 -6.75
C ASN A 123 -22.14 -3.25 -6.96
N GLY A 124 -23.41 -3.02 -6.58
CA GLY A 124 -24.10 -1.73 -6.77
C GLY A 124 -23.43 -0.57 -6.00
N ARG A 125 -22.86 -0.83 -4.81
CA ARG A 125 -22.16 0.21 -4.04
C ARG A 125 -20.81 0.55 -4.69
N PHE A 126 -20.07 -0.44 -5.16
CA PHE A 126 -18.84 -0.21 -5.92
C PHE A 126 -19.12 0.63 -7.17
N ASN A 127 -20.14 0.28 -7.93
CA ASN A 127 -20.52 1.03 -9.13
C ASN A 127 -20.94 2.47 -8.81
N TYR A 128 -21.61 2.71 -7.67
CA TYR A 128 -22.07 4.04 -7.28
C TYR A 128 -20.95 4.93 -6.73
N TYR A 129 -20.07 4.37 -5.88
CA TYR A 129 -19.06 5.15 -5.16
C TYR A 129 -17.70 5.13 -5.85
N TYR A 130 -17.25 3.97 -6.33
CA TYR A 130 -15.91 3.81 -6.87
C TYR A 130 -15.83 4.18 -8.34
N LYS A 131 -16.83 3.85 -9.16
CA LYS A 131 -16.85 4.25 -10.58
C LYS A 131 -17.27 5.71 -10.70
N PRO A 132 -16.35 6.66 -10.67
CA PRO A 132 -16.71 8.04 -10.87
C PRO A 132 -17.09 8.23 -12.33
N GLN A 133 -17.97 9.18 -12.51
CA GLN A 133 -18.39 9.59 -13.83
C GLN A 133 -17.35 10.45 -14.56
N GLN A 134 -16.24 10.80 -13.87
CA GLN A 134 -15.19 11.68 -14.40
C GLN A 134 -13.79 11.10 -14.14
N PRO A 135 -12.92 10.97 -15.18
CA PRO A 135 -11.56 10.46 -15.06
C PRO A 135 -10.69 11.25 -14.09
N GLU A 136 -10.94 12.57 -13.95
CA GLU A 136 -10.16 13.48 -13.11
C GLU A 136 -10.26 13.19 -11.61
N SER A 137 -11.14 12.28 -11.21
CA SER A 137 -11.29 11.85 -9.83
C SER A 137 -10.50 10.58 -9.48
N LYS A 138 -9.72 10.03 -10.43
CA LYS A 138 -8.93 8.82 -10.24
C LYS A 138 -7.44 9.12 -10.01
N GLU A 139 -6.82 8.28 -9.19
CA GLU A 139 -5.38 8.32 -8.95
C GLU A 139 -4.89 9.72 -8.51
N ILE A 140 -5.65 10.35 -7.61
CA ILE A 140 -5.41 11.72 -7.17
C ILE A 140 -4.24 11.76 -6.20
N ILE A 141 -3.20 12.51 -6.57
CA ILE A 141 -2.05 12.74 -5.70
C ILE A 141 -2.42 13.78 -4.64
N VAL A 142 -2.23 13.41 -3.38
CA VAL A 142 -2.40 14.28 -2.21
C VAL A 142 -1.11 14.38 -1.44
N THR A 143 -0.82 15.56 -0.90
CA THR A 143 0.37 15.81 -0.08
C THR A 143 0.02 16.69 1.11
N GLY A 144 0.77 16.53 2.17
CA GLY A 144 0.60 17.35 3.37
C GLY A 144 1.67 17.06 4.40
N GLN A 145 1.55 17.65 5.56
CA GLN A 145 2.47 17.43 6.67
C GLN A 145 1.73 16.74 7.83
N ILE A 146 2.35 15.70 8.37
CA ILE A 146 1.95 15.08 9.62
C ILE A 146 3.08 15.37 10.61
N ASP A 147 2.78 16.18 11.63
CA ASP A 147 3.75 16.60 12.65
C ASP A 147 5.10 17.12 12.06
N GLY A 148 5.01 17.95 11.01
CA GLY A 148 6.17 18.58 10.36
C GLY A 148 6.91 17.71 9.34
N TYR A 149 6.51 16.46 9.11
CA TYR A 149 7.06 15.56 8.08
C TYR A 149 6.17 15.54 6.86
N TRP A 150 6.76 15.65 5.66
CA TRP A 150 6.01 15.59 4.42
C TRP A 150 5.57 14.17 4.09
N TRP A 151 4.31 14.04 3.73
CA TRP A 151 3.67 12.80 3.31
C TRP A 151 3.06 12.92 1.92
N LYS A 152 3.05 11.81 1.20
CA LYS A 152 2.35 11.67 -0.07
C LYS A 152 1.37 10.50 -0.02
N GLY A 153 0.27 10.64 -0.75
CA GLY A 153 -0.71 9.59 -0.97
C GLY A 153 -1.27 9.67 -2.39
N LYS A 154 -1.76 8.57 -2.88
CA LYS A 154 -2.44 8.48 -4.17
C LYS A 154 -3.79 7.82 -3.95
N ILE A 155 -4.85 8.56 -4.22
CA ILE A 155 -6.22 8.17 -3.90
C ILE A 155 -6.85 7.51 -5.11
N ASP A 156 -7.28 6.26 -5.01
CA ASP A 156 -7.82 5.49 -6.13
C ASP A 156 -9.05 6.17 -6.76
N SER A 157 -9.94 6.70 -5.92
CA SER A 157 -11.12 7.44 -6.37
C SER A 157 -11.54 8.48 -5.34
N LEU A 158 -11.66 9.75 -5.74
CA LEU A 158 -11.99 10.87 -4.87
C LEU A 158 -13.23 11.61 -5.39
N ASN A 159 -14.20 11.84 -4.51
CA ASN A 159 -15.38 12.66 -4.80
C ASN A 159 -15.47 13.82 -3.80
N LEU A 160 -14.98 14.98 -4.21
CA LEU A 160 -14.98 16.18 -3.37
C LEU A 160 -16.38 16.80 -3.23
N ASP A 161 -17.31 16.57 -4.15
CA ASP A 161 -18.65 17.12 -4.08
C ASP A 161 -19.50 16.42 -3.00
N LYS A 162 -19.28 15.11 -2.87
CA LYS A 162 -19.99 14.28 -1.89
C LYS A 162 -19.15 13.95 -0.65
N ASN A 163 -17.94 14.52 -0.56
CA ASN A 163 -17.01 14.37 0.56
C ASN A 163 -16.72 12.91 0.95
N TYR A 164 -16.31 12.09 0.00
CA TYR A 164 -15.81 10.75 0.25
C TYR A 164 -14.64 10.40 -0.67
N PHE A 165 -13.87 9.42 -0.28
CA PHE A 165 -12.89 8.78 -1.16
C PHE A 165 -12.97 7.26 -1.02
N CYS A 166 -12.53 6.56 -2.06
CA CYS A 166 -12.55 5.12 -2.11
C CYS A 166 -11.15 4.57 -2.36
N ASP A 167 -10.88 3.43 -1.76
CA ASP A 167 -9.68 2.63 -1.95
C ASP A 167 -10.11 1.19 -2.30
N LEU A 168 -9.47 0.60 -3.29
CA LEU A 168 -9.76 -0.76 -3.73
C LEU A 168 -8.64 -1.70 -3.26
N LYS A 169 -9.00 -2.82 -2.66
CA LYS A 169 -8.03 -3.83 -2.21
C LYS A 169 -8.42 -5.23 -2.67
N THR A 170 -7.40 -5.98 -3.05
CA THR A 170 -7.54 -7.44 -3.23
C THR A 170 -6.91 -8.15 -2.04
N THR A 171 -7.56 -9.17 -1.51
CA THR A 171 -7.03 -10.02 -0.43
C THR A 171 -7.16 -11.49 -0.79
N LYS A 172 -6.37 -12.35 -0.16
CA LYS A 172 -6.50 -13.80 -0.37
C LYS A 172 -7.86 -14.30 0.09
N ASP A 173 -8.26 -13.89 1.29
CA ASP A 173 -9.51 -14.24 1.94
C ASP A 173 -9.88 -13.15 2.93
N ILE A 174 -11.13 -12.67 2.89
CA ILE A 174 -11.61 -11.59 3.79
C ILE A 174 -11.71 -12.06 5.24
N HIS A 175 -12.02 -13.35 5.44
CA HIS A 175 -12.24 -13.94 6.75
C HIS A 175 -11.01 -14.67 7.32
N ALA A 176 -9.90 -14.68 6.57
CA ALA A 176 -8.68 -15.28 7.07
C ALA A 176 -8.17 -14.59 8.33
N ALA A 177 -7.81 -15.39 9.32
CA ALA A 177 -7.10 -14.89 10.48
C ALA A 177 -5.70 -14.43 10.09
N ASN A 178 -5.34 -13.24 10.51
CA ASN A 178 -4.01 -12.68 10.42
C ASN A 178 -3.40 -12.58 11.82
N TRP A 179 -2.09 -12.49 11.89
CA TRP A 179 -1.37 -12.38 13.13
C TRP A 179 -0.47 -11.15 13.08
N ILE A 180 -0.52 -10.34 14.13
CA ILE A 180 0.38 -9.19 14.31
C ILE A 180 1.16 -9.38 15.60
N LYS A 181 2.34 -8.77 15.68
CA LYS A 181 3.07 -8.65 16.95
C LYS A 181 2.56 -7.43 17.72
N ASP A 182 2.17 -7.65 18.97
CA ASP A 182 1.85 -6.61 19.94
C ASP A 182 2.74 -6.83 21.17
N GLY A 183 3.84 -6.07 21.25
CA GLY A 183 4.93 -6.39 22.17
C GLY A 183 5.51 -7.76 21.90
N ASP A 184 5.55 -8.60 22.93
CA ASP A 184 6.06 -9.98 22.86
C ASP A 184 5.00 -11.01 22.44
N TYR A 185 3.76 -10.58 22.19
CA TYR A 185 2.64 -11.47 21.90
C TYR A 185 2.27 -11.46 20.42
N ASN A 186 1.87 -12.63 19.91
CA ASN A 186 1.19 -12.74 18.63
C ASN A 186 -0.32 -12.62 18.84
N VAL A 187 -0.92 -11.57 18.32
CA VAL A 187 -2.36 -11.30 18.44
C VAL A 187 -3.06 -11.64 17.13
N LYS A 188 -4.15 -12.40 17.23
CA LYS A 188 -4.99 -12.73 16.09
C LYS A 188 -5.86 -11.52 15.74
N THR A 189 -5.83 -11.13 14.47
CA THR A 189 -6.61 -9.99 13.99
C THR A 189 -7.15 -10.22 12.57
N ASN A 190 -7.91 -9.25 12.05
CA ASN A 190 -8.38 -9.25 10.66
C ASN A 190 -7.36 -8.58 9.72
N PHE A 191 -7.59 -8.70 8.42
CA PHE A 191 -6.70 -8.14 7.40
C PHE A 191 -6.62 -6.61 7.41
N VAL A 192 -7.65 -5.89 7.89
CA VAL A 192 -7.67 -4.42 7.93
C VAL A 192 -6.59 -3.90 8.87
N GLU A 193 -6.50 -4.50 10.04
CA GLU A 193 -5.49 -4.17 11.04
C GLU A 193 -4.12 -4.70 10.64
N ALA A 194 -4.04 -5.98 10.23
CA ALA A 194 -2.78 -6.62 9.87
C ALA A 194 -2.03 -5.91 8.73
N TYR A 195 -2.74 -5.32 7.78
CA TYR A 195 -2.14 -4.57 6.68
C TYR A 195 -2.10 -3.06 6.89
N GLY A 196 -2.46 -2.59 8.10
CA GLY A 196 -2.40 -1.18 8.48
C GLY A 196 -3.35 -0.28 7.69
N TYR A 197 -4.57 -0.75 7.40
CA TYR A 197 -5.52 0.06 6.62
C TYR A 197 -6.16 1.18 7.44
N TYR A 198 -6.26 1.05 8.76
CA TYR A 198 -6.64 2.19 9.63
C TYR A 198 -5.65 3.34 9.49
N MET A 199 -4.35 3.04 9.46
CA MET A 199 -3.29 4.02 9.19
C MET A 199 -3.44 4.66 7.81
N GLN A 200 -3.63 3.86 6.76
CA GLN A 200 -3.78 4.35 5.39
C GLN A 200 -4.96 5.31 5.28
N MET A 201 -6.13 4.93 5.81
CA MET A 201 -7.34 5.75 5.75
C MET A 201 -7.18 7.04 6.54
N ALA A 202 -6.54 6.99 7.71
CA ALA A 202 -6.29 8.17 8.54
C ALA A 202 -5.32 9.16 7.86
N ILE A 203 -4.22 8.65 7.31
CA ILE A 203 -3.25 9.46 6.55
C ILE A 203 -3.93 10.10 5.33
N TYR A 204 -4.66 9.34 4.53
CA TYR A 204 -5.32 9.84 3.32
C TYR A 204 -6.37 10.91 3.65
N GLN A 205 -7.17 10.71 4.70
CA GLN A 205 -8.14 11.69 5.16
C GLN A 205 -7.47 13.02 5.54
N GLU A 206 -6.36 12.98 6.26
CA GLU A 206 -5.59 14.15 6.64
C GLU A 206 -4.97 14.85 5.41
N LEU A 207 -4.35 14.08 4.50
CA LEU A 207 -3.76 14.66 3.28
C LEU A 207 -4.80 15.28 2.35
N ILE A 208 -5.98 14.68 2.20
CA ILE A 208 -7.10 15.24 1.44
C ILE A 208 -7.54 16.58 2.08
N LYS A 209 -7.67 16.59 3.42
CA LYS A 209 -8.04 17.81 4.15
C LYS A 209 -7.03 18.94 3.91
N GLN A 210 -5.73 18.64 3.95
CA GLN A 210 -4.69 19.64 3.71
C GLN A 210 -4.61 20.08 2.23
N THR A 211 -4.85 19.16 1.28
CA THR A 211 -4.77 19.46 -0.14
C THR A 211 -5.97 20.26 -0.66
N PHE A 212 -7.19 19.91 -0.20
CA PHE A 212 -8.45 20.44 -0.75
C PHE A 212 -9.33 21.19 0.26
N GLY A 213 -8.94 21.22 1.54
CA GLY A 213 -9.75 21.86 2.60
C GLY A 213 -11.03 21.10 2.94
N LYS A 214 -11.16 19.82 2.55
CA LYS A 214 -12.37 19.01 2.74
C LYS A 214 -12.13 17.78 3.58
N GLU A 215 -13.03 17.51 4.50
CA GLU A 215 -13.08 16.25 5.24
C GLU A 215 -13.88 15.23 4.45
N CYS A 216 -13.22 14.15 4.03
CA CYS A 216 -13.83 13.10 3.22
C CYS A 216 -13.97 11.81 4.02
N LEU A 217 -15.11 11.14 3.85
CA LEU A 217 -15.39 9.82 4.43
C LEU A 217 -14.57 8.74 3.70
N PRO A 218 -13.71 7.98 4.39
CA PRO A 218 -12.98 6.88 3.77
C PRO A 218 -13.88 5.67 3.54
N LEU A 219 -13.90 5.16 2.32
CA LEU A 219 -14.55 3.92 1.92
C LEU A 219 -13.50 2.96 1.36
N MET A 220 -13.62 1.67 1.65
CA MET A 220 -12.75 0.65 1.07
C MET A 220 -13.58 -0.48 0.49
N PHE A 221 -13.27 -0.82 -0.75
CA PHE A 221 -13.83 -2.00 -1.42
C PHE A 221 -12.77 -3.09 -1.42
N VAL A 222 -13.09 -4.21 -0.81
CA VAL A 222 -12.19 -5.35 -0.71
C VAL A 222 -12.78 -6.51 -1.47
N VAL A 223 -11.99 -7.16 -2.30
CA VAL A 223 -12.42 -8.36 -3.02
C VAL A 223 -11.44 -9.50 -2.77
N SER A 224 -11.98 -10.69 -2.48
CA SER A 224 -11.16 -11.88 -2.25
C SER A 224 -10.69 -12.52 -3.54
N LYS A 225 -9.52 -13.20 -3.47
CA LYS A 225 -8.94 -13.99 -4.56
C LYS A 225 -9.36 -15.47 -4.50
N GLN A 226 -10.48 -15.76 -3.85
CA GLN A 226 -11.06 -17.10 -3.81
C GLN A 226 -11.67 -17.48 -5.16
N SER A 227 -11.86 -18.77 -5.42
CA SER A 227 -12.46 -19.27 -6.67
C SER A 227 -13.84 -18.67 -6.97
N VAL A 228 -14.59 -18.36 -5.91
CA VAL A 228 -15.80 -17.53 -5.96
C VAL A 228 -15.49 -16.26 -5.17
N PRO A 229 -15.18 -15.13 -5.82
CA PRO A 229 -14.80 -13.91 -5.11
C PRO A 229 -15.93 -13.37 -4.23
N GLU A 230 -15.56 -12.92 -3.04
CA GLU A 230 -16.42 -12.18 -2.12
C GLU A 230 -16.02 -10.70 -2.12
N VAL A 231 -17.00 -9.79 -1.93
CA VAL A 231 -16.77 -8.35 -1.82
C VAL A 231 -17.24 -7.87 -0.47
N ALA A 232 -16.36 -7.18 0.26
CA ALA A 232 -16.70 -6.40 1.44
C ALA A 232 -16.63 -4.90 1.14
N ASN A 233 -17.65 -4.16 1.57
CA ASN A 233 -17.71 -2.70 1.47
C ASN A 233 -17.48 -2.15 2.89
N LEU A 234 -16.32 -1.57 3.13
CA LEU A 234 -15.93 -1.06 4.45
C LEU A 234 -16.06 0.45 4.49
N VAL A 235 -16.43 0.97 5.65
CA VAL A 235 -16.52 2.41 5.94
C VAL A 235 -15.71 2.73 7.20
N PHE A 236 -14.85 3.74 7.12
CA PHE A 236 -14.02 4.19 8.23
C PHE A 236 -14.59 5.50 8.80
N ASP A 237 -15.81 5.38 9.35
CA ASP A 237 -16.54 6.52 9.88
C ASP A 237 -16.14 6.83 11.33
N ARG A 238 -15.46 7.95 11.53
CA ARG A 238 -14.99 8.39 12.86
C ARG A 238 -16.11 8.76 13.83
N ARG A 239 -17.37 8.82 13.40
CA ARG A 239 -18.53 8.93 14.30
C ARG A 239 -18.74 7.64 15.11
N ASN A 240 -18.26 6.50 14.61
CA ASN A 240 -18.17 5.28 15.40
C ASN A 240 -16.93 5.40 16.33
N PRO A 241 -17.10 5.24 17.67
CA PRO A 241 -16.02 5.41 18.63
C PRO A 241 -14.86 4.44 18.42
N ASP A 242 -15.13 3.18 18.06
CA ASP A 242 -14.10 2.16 17.87
C ASP A 242 -13.25 2.47 16.63
N ILE A 243 -13.89 2.86 15.53
CA ILE A 243 -13.18 3.28 14.32
C ILE A 243 -12.32 4.52 14.59
N ASN A 244 -12.88 5.50 15.31
CA ASN A 244 -12.13 6.69 15.68
C ASN A 244 -10.93 6.37 16.57
N TYR A 245 -11.09 5.49 17.55
CA TYR A 245 -10.00 5.03 18.41
C TYR A 245 -8.88 4.36 17.61
N LEU A 246 -9.21 3.41 16.74
CA LEU A 246 -8.23 2.68 15.92
C LEU A 246 -7.51 3.61 14.92
N MET A 247 -8.22 4.54 14.28
CA MET A 247 -7.61 5.49 13.36
C MET A 247 -6.71 6.51 14.09
N ASN A 248 -7.09 6.95 15.30
CA ASN A 248 -6.26 7.84 16.10
C ASN A 248 -5.01 7.12 16.60
N GLY A 249 -5.14 5.90 17.14
CA GLY A 249 -3.99 5.10 17.56
C GLY A 249 -3.01 4.85 16.41
N ALA A 250 -3.51 4.59 15.21
CA ALA A 250 -2.66 4.47 14.03
C ALA A 250 -1.91 5.77 13.69
N MET A 251 -2.56 6.94 13.83
CA MET A 251 -1.91 8.24 13.63
C MET A 251 -0.90 8.58 14.73
N ASP A 252 -1.17 8.20 15.97
CA ASP A 252 -0.24 8.40 17.08
C ASP A 252 1.02 7.56 16.87
N LYS A 253 0.89 6.31 16.43
CA LYS A 253 2.02 5.47 16.01
C LYS A 253 2.84 6.09 14.88
N VAL A 254 2.18 6.68 13.88
CA VAL A 254 2.88 7.42 12.81
C VAL A 254 3.71 8.56 13.39
N LYS A 255 3.13 9.40 14.25
CA LYS A 255 3.83 10.54 14.86
C LYS A 255 4.99 10.12 15.74
N GLU A 256 4.85 9.01 16.44
CA GLU A 256 5.90 8.43 17.30
C GLU A 256 7.10 7.92 16.48
N LEU A 257 6.85 7.14 15.42
CA LEU A 257 7.90 6.44 14.69
C LEU A 257 8.53 7.26 13.55
N GLN A 258 7.77 8.16 12.90
CA GLN A 258 8.26 8.90 11.74
C GLN A 258 9.53 9.74 11.99
N PRO A 259 9.81 10.30 13.19
CA PRO A 259 11.07 11.02 13.41
C PRO A 259 12.28 10.11 13.30
N HIS A 260 12.20 8.91 13.86
CA HIS A 260 13.27 7.91 13.76
C HIS A 260 13.42 7.42 12.32
N ILE A 261 12.33 6.99 11.68
CA ILE A 261 12.34 6.55 10.27
C ILE A 261 12.99 7.62 9.38
N TRP A 262 12.63 8.89 9.58
CA TRP A 262 13.21 9.98 8.81
C TRP A 262 14.72 10.12 9.01
N ARG A 263 15.23 10.03 10.26
CA ARG A 263 16.68 10.07 10.51
C ARG A 263 17.42 8.93 9.85
N VAL A 264 16.86 7.72 9.87
CA VAL A 264 17.42 6.55 9.16
C VAL A 264 17.44 6.82 7.66
N MET A 265 16.34 7.32 7.08
CA MET A 265 16.26 7.64 5.65
C MET A 265 17.29 8.69 5.23
N MET A 266 17.55 9.69 6.09
CA MET A 266 18.55 10.74 5.83
C MET A 266 19.98 10.31 6.12
N GLY A 267 20.21 9.09 6.61
CA GLY A 267 21.54 8.57 6.95
C GLY A 267 22.08 9.15 8.26
N GLU A 268 21.26 9.79 9.07
CA GLU A 268 21.63 10.30 10.39
C GLU A 268 21.71 9.18 11.45
N GLU A 269 20.97 8.09 11.21
CA GLU A 269 20.99 6.87 12.02
C GLU A 269 21.19 5.66 11.13
N LYS A 270 21.86 4.63 11.66
CA LYS A 270 22.05 3.36 10.93
C LYS A 270 20.76 2.56 10.94
N PRO A 271 20.36 1.98 9.80
CA PRO A 271 19.18 1.12 9.73
C PRO A 271 19.41 -0.18 10.52
N LYS A 272 18.42 -0.59 11.30
CA LYS A 272 18.43 -1.84 12.06
C LYS A 272 18.08 -3.02 11.16
N GLU A 273 18.80 -4.11 11.35
CA GLU A 273 18.49 -5.41 10.75
C GLU A 273 17.51 -6.18 11.63
N CYS A 274 16.45 -6.75 11.03
CA CYS A 274 15.52 -7.61 11.80
C CYS A 274 16.02 -9.05 11.97
N GLY A 275 17.10 -9.42 11.29
CA GLY A 275 17.74 -10.76 11.34
C GLY A 275 16.99 -11.88 10.61
N LYS A 276 15.73 -11.69 10.21
CA LYS A 276 14.84 -12.78 9.73
C LYS A 276 14.19 -12.55 8.37
N CYS A 277 14.16 -11.32 7.86
CA CYS A 277 13.60 -11.06 6.54
C CYS A 277 14.53 -11.57 5.42
N GLU A 278 14.02 -11.57 4.20
CA GLU A 278 14.76 -12.05 3.03
C GLU A 278 16.06 -11.27 2.80
N TYR A 279 16.02 -9.93 2.96
CA TYR A 279 17.21 -9.09 2.88
C TYR A 279 18.26 -9.45 3.93
N CYS A 280 17.86 -9.56 5.21
CA CYS A 280 18.81 -9.91 6.28
C CYS A 280 19.43 -11.29 6.06
N ARG A 281 18.68 -12.28 5.59
CA ARG A 281 19.24 -13.60 5.22
C ARG A 281 20.20 -13.52 4.04
N TYR A 282 20.00 -12.56 3.13
CA TYR A 282 20.88 -12.33 2.00
C TYR A 282 22.15 -11.56 2.42
N SER A 283 22.04 -10.56 3.29
CA SER A 283 23.14 -9.67 3.70
C SER A 283 24.07 -10.27 4.75
N ILE A 284 23.55 -11.14 5.63
CA ILE A 284 24.35 -11.75 6.72
C ILE A 284 25.04 -13.01 6.20
N ASN A 285 26.33 -12.89 5.87
CA ASN A 285 27.12 -14.00 5.36
C ASN A 285 27.88 -14.78 6.46
N ASP A 286 28.10 -14.17 7.62
CA ASP A 286 28.84 -14.78 8.76
C ASP A 286 28.09 -14.48 10.07
N PRO A 287 26.99 -15.20 10.36
CA PRO A 287 26.22 -14.98 11.57
C PRO A 287 26.99 -15.44 12.81
N GLU A 288 26.86 -14.71 13.90
CA GLU A 288 27.40 -15.09 15.20
C GLU A 288 26.77 -16.38 15.73
N PHE A 289 27.55 -17.10 16.58
CA PHE A 289 26.98 -18.25 17.29
C PHE A 289 25.92 -17.81 18.30
N ILE A 290 24.77 -18.44 18.22
CA ILE A 290 23.65 -18.22 19.15
C ILE A 290 23.30 -19.53 19.86
N LEU A 291 22.68 -19.43 21.04
CA LEU A 291 22.13 -20.60 21.72
C LEU A 291 20.86 -21.07 20.99
N PRO A 292 20.60 -22.39 20.91
CA PRO A 292 19.37 -22.90 20.31
C PRO A 292 18.08 -22.30 20.89
N THR A 293 18.12 -21.89 22.17
CA THR A 293 17.01 -21.22 22.87
C THR A 293 16.77 -19.77 22.42
N GLN A 294 17.67 -19.18 21.64
CA GLN A 294 17.53 -17.83 21.08
C GLN A 294 16.93 -17.82 19.67
N ILE A 295 16.62 -19.02 19.13
CA ILE A 295 15.91 -19.11 17.84
C ILE A 295 14.45 -18.77 18.11
N GLU A 296 14.01 -17.59 17.64
CA GLU A 296 12.59 -17.17 17.70
C GLU A 296 11.77 -17.95 16.66
N VAL A 297 10.58 -18.41 17.05
CA VAL A 297 9.61 -19.17 16.20
C VAL A 297 8.47 -18.28 15.77
#